data_fe14b9b0cb111dcc775b4b6d15548fe5
#
_entry.id   fe14b9b0cb111dcc775b4b6d15548fe5
#
_cell.length_a   1.000
_cell.length_b   1.000
_cell.length_c   1.000
_cell.angle_alpha   90.00
_cell.angle_beta   90.00
_cell.angle_gamma   90.00
#
_symmetry.space_group_name_H-M   'P 1'
#
loop_
_entity.id
_entity.type
_entity.pdbx_description
1 polymer ?
#
loop_
_entity_poly.entity_id
_entity_poly.type
_entity_poly.pdbx_seq_one_letter_code
_entity_poly.pdbx_strand_id
1 'polypeptide(L)'
;MTASMFVNAQTPQEVVERMETEFGKGEALGTAFDFVISIPILGEFKSTNYVLGEKLRIEVEVKGEKTISWNDGTTEWKYQVEKNEVTIKKAKHDEKDENTGDTGLVKGIGEGYDLSFDKKTDNKTWYITCKKNKQNKDKDDPKRIDLAVSKATYLPVYLKTKTKGVSVTMENFKIGVDEAFVSFNPADYPNVKIIDER
;
A
#
# COMPACT_ATOMS: atom_id res chain seq x y z
N MET A 1 -34.72 -14.25 -34.23
CA MET A 1 -33.24 -14.20 -34.22
C MET A 1 -32.79 -13.68 -32.86
N THR A 2 -32.39 -14.55 -31.95
CA THR A 2 -31.87 -14.18 -30.65
C THR A 2 -30.37 -13.93 -30.81
N ALA A 3 -29.96 -12.68 -30.75
CA ALA A 3 -28.54 -12.32 -30.67
C ALA A 3 -27.99 -12.79 -29.32
N SER A 4 -27.23 -13.86 -29.34
CA SER A 4 -26.41 -14.27 -28.21
C SER A 4 -25.35 -13.19 -27.99
N MET A 5 -25.55 -12.32 -27.01
CA MET A 5 -24.46 -11.48 -26.50
C MET A 5 -23.44 -12.43 -25.87
N PHE A 6 -22.34 -12.66 -26.59
CA PHE A 6 -21.15 -13.23 -25.99
C PHE A 6 -20.64 -12.19 -24.98
N VAL A 7 -21.00 -12.34 -23.73
CA VAL A 7 -20.30 -11.68 -22.62
C VAL A 7 -18.92 -12.32 -22.62
N ASN A 8 -17.94 -11.65 -23.23
CA ASN A 8 -16.56 -12.07 -23.11
C ASN A 8 -16.24 -12.05 -21.60
N ALA A 9 -15.97 -13.23 -21.06
CA ALA A 9 -15.49 -13.35 -19.69
C ALA A 9 -14.17 -12.59 -19.60
N GLN A 10 -14.07 -11.63 -18.67
CA GLN A 10 -12.85 -10.85 -18.45
C GLN A 10 -11.68 -11.79 -18.16
N THR A 11 -10.54 -11.49 -18.73
CA THR A 11 -9.28 -12.19 -18.45
C THR A 11 -8.63 -11.63 -17.19
N PRO A 12 -7.77 -12.39 -16.50
CA PRO A 12 -6.99 -11.85 -15.37
C PRO A 12 -6.18 -10.62 -15.73
N GLN A 13 -5.65 -10.56 -16.96
CA GLN A 13 -4.90 -9.42 -17.50
C GLN A 13 -5.76 -8.16 -17.56
N GLU A 14 -6.94 -8.22 -18.17
CA GLU A 14 -7.86 -7.09 -18.27
C GLU A 14 -8.31 -6.58 -16.89
N VAL A 15 -8.48 -7.48 -15.91
CA VAL A 15 -8.82 -7.11 -14.54
C VAL A 15 -7.69 -6.35 -13.88
N VAL A 16 -6.44 -6.81 -14.04
CA VAL A 16 -5.27 -6.16 -13.45
C VAL A 16 -5.00 -4.80 -14.11
N GLU A 17 -5.02 -4.69 -15.42
CA GLU A 17 -4.86 -3.43 -16.15
C GLU A 17 -5.89 -2.37 -15.72
N ARG A 18 -7.14 -2.80 -15.54
CA ARG A 18 -8.17 -1.90 -15.04
C ARG A 18 -7.97 -1.53 -13.57
N MET A 19 -7.53 -2.45 -12.75
CA MET A 19 -7.16 -2.18 -11.37
C MET A 19 -6.04 -1.15 -11.30
N GLU A 20 -4.98 -1.30 -12.07
CA GLU A 20 -3.86 -0.35 -12.14
C GLU A 20 -4.35 1.04 -12.57
N THR A 21 -5.27 1.10 -13.55
CA THR A 21 -5.88 2.35 -14.00
C THR A 21 -6.72 3.02 -12.90
N GLU A 22 -7.58 2.28 -12.23
CA GLU A 22 -8.43 2.82 -11.15
C GLU A 22 -7.59 3.23 -9.93
N PHE A 23 -6.57 2.44 -9.61
CA PHE A 23 -5.65 2.75 -8.52
C PHE A 23 -4.77 3.97 -8.83
N GLY A 24 -4.32 4.13 -10.08
CA GLY A 24 -3.54 5.29 -10.54
C GLY A 24 -4.27 6.62 -10.35
N LYS A 25 -5.61 6.64 -10.31
CA LYS A 25 -6.38 7.84 -9.95
C LYS A 25 -6.11 8.30 -8.52
N GLY A 26 -5.66 7.38 -7.66
CA GLY A 26 -5.26 7.69 -6.29
C GLY A 26 -4.00 8.55 -6.19
N GLU A 27 -3.15 8.59 -7.21
CA GLU A 27 -1.92 9.39 -7.19
C GLU A 27 -2.22 10.89 -7.02
N ALA A 28 -3.26 11.39 -7.70
CA ALA A 28 -3.68 12.78 -7.57
C ALA A 28 -4.57 13.07 -6.36
N LEU A 29 -5.31 12.06 -5.89
CA LEU A 29 -6.28 12.18 -4.80
C LEU A 29 -5.76 11.68 -3.46
N GLY A 30 -4.60 11.06 -3.46
CA GLY A 30 -4.03 10.36 -2.33
C GLY A 30 -4.63 8.96 -2.12
N THR A 31 -3.88 8.10 -1.46
CA THR A 31 -4.24 6.71 -1.19
C THR A 31 -3.99 6.39 0.28
N ALA A 32 -4.92 5.67 0.90
CA ALA A 32 -4.73 5.08 2.23
C ALA A 32 -4.81 3.56 2.15
N PHE A 33 -3.99 2.86 2.93
CA PHE A 33 -3.98 1.40 3.04
C PHE A 33 -3.33 0.93 4.34
N ASP A 34 -3.72 -0.27 4.75
CA ASP A 34 -3.05 -0.97 5.84
C ASP A 34 -1.89 -1.81 5.27
N PHE A 35 -0.77 -1.79 5.96
CA PHE A 35 0.41 -2.61 5.67
C PHE A 35 0.65 -3.55 6.84
N VAL A 36 0.58 -4.85 6.57
CA VAL A 36 0.66 -5.89 7.58
C VAL A 36 1.84 -6.81 7.29
N ILE A 37 2.79 -6.89 8.21
CA ILE A 37 3.93 -7.80 8.16
C ILE A 37 3.70 -8.89 9.19
N SER A 38 3.60 -10.15 8.73
CA SER A 38 3.50 -11.31 9.61
C SER A 38 4.83 -12.08 9.59
N ILE A 39 5.50 -12.15 10.75
CA ILE A 39 6.78 -12.83 10.93
C ILE A 39 6.55 -14.05 11.83
N PRO A 40 6.95 -15.25 11.41
CA PRO A 40 6.85 -16.44 12.25
C PRO A 40 7.48 -16.20 13.63
N ILE A 41 6.79 -16.63 14.70
CA ILE A 41 7.23 -16.51 16.11
C ILE A 41 7.16 -15.07 16.66
N LEU A 42 7.47 -14.02 15.85
CA LEU A 42 7.44 -12.62 16.30
C LEU A 42 6.04 -12.01 16.26
N GLY A 43 5.12 -12.58 15.47
CA GLY A 43 3.75 -12.10 15.36
C GLY A 43 3.52 -11.19 14.17
N GLU A 44 2.51 -10.35 14.30
CA GLU A 44 2.02 -9.44 13.27
C GLU A 44 2.28 -7.98 13.67
N PHE A 45 2.76 -7.21 12.71
CA PHE A 45 2.99 -5.78 12.82
C PHE A 45 2.12 -5.09 11.77
N LYS A 46 1.32 -4.12 12.20
CA LYS A 46 0.39 -3.39 11.34
C LYS A 46 0.70 -1.91 11.38
N SER A 47 0.66 -1.27 10.20
CA SER A 47 0.64 0.18 10.05
C SER A 47 -0.51 0.59 9.14
N THR A 48 -1.06 1.79 9.38
CA THR A 48 -1.94 2.44 8.42
C THR A 48 -1.16 3.57 7.75
N ASN A 49 -1.16 3.57 6.43
CA ASN A 49 -0.37 4.47 5.60
C ASN A 49 -1.30 5.37 4.80
N TYR A 50 -0.96 6.65 4.71
CA TYR A 50 -1.68 7.66 3.95
C TYR A 50 -0.67 8.42 3.09
N VAL A 51 -0.88 8.43 1.79
CA VAL A 51 0.04 8.99 0.79
C VAL A 51 -0.69 10.00 -0.07
N LEU A 52 -0.10 11.19 -0.26
CA LEU A 52 -0.58 12.21 -1.18
C LEU A 52 0.62 12.94 -1.81
N GLY A 53 0.93 12.61 -3.06
CA GLY A 53 2.17 13.07 -3.71
C GLY A 53 3.39 12.62 -2.92
N GLU A 54 4.25 13.56 -2.53
CA GLU A 54 5.44 13.30 -1.71
C GLU A 54 5.13 13.23 -0.19
N LYS A 55 3.89 13.53 0.21
CA LYS A 55 3.49 13.52 1.61
C LYS A 55 3.08 12.13 2.04
N LEU A 56 3.60 11.72 3.17
CA LEU A 56 3.34 10.43 3.79
C LEU A 56 2.98 10.61 5.26
N ARG A 57 1.92 9.96 5.71
CA ARG A 57 1.63 9.75 7.14
C ARG A 57 1.53 8.26 7.41
N ILE A 58 2.21 7.81 8.46
CA ILE A 58 2.20 6.42 8.92
C ILE A 58 1.76 6.38 10.37
N GLU A 59 0.78 5.55 10.69
CA GLU A 59 0.37 5.25 12.06
C GLU A 59 0.72 3.80 12.38
N VAL A 60 1.47 3.60 13.45
CA VAL A 60 1.91 2.29 13.95
C VAL A 60 1.58 2.18 15.42
N GLU A 61 1.06 1.04 15.84
CA GLU A 61 0.92 0.69 17.25
C GLU A 61 1.63 -0.62 17.52
N VAL A 62 2.57 -0.61 18.45
CA VAL A 62 3.33 -1.79 18.87
C VAL A 62 3.28 -1.88 20.39
N LYS A 63 2.74 -2.98 20.90
CA LYS A 63 2.60 -3.24 22.35
C LYS A 63 1.90 -2.13 23.14
N GLY A 64 0.91 -1.47 22.52
CA GLY A 64 0.17 -0.38 23.11
C GLY A 64 0.85 0.99 23.04
N GLU A 65 2.04 1.09 22.45
CA GLU A 65 2.69 2.37 22.16
C GLU A 65 2.36 2.81 20.74
N LYS A 66 1.71 3.97 20.60
CA LYS A 66 1.33 4.54 19.32
C LYS A 66 2.37 5.56 18.85
N THR A 67 2.79 5.39 17.61
CA THR A 67 3.65 6.34 16.90
C THR A 67 2.94 6.83 15.64
N ILE A 68 2.97 8.14 15.40
CA ILE A 68 2.50 8.76 14.16
C ILE A 68 3.69 9.48 13.52
N SER A 69 3.98 9.16 12.28
CA SER A 69 5.05 9.80 11.53
C SER A 69 4.48 10.54 10.33
N TRP A 70 5.03 11.72 10.02
CA TRP A 70 4.77 12.47 8.79
C TRP A 70 6.09 12.70 8.08
N ASN A 71 6.04 12.71 6.76
CA ASN A 71 7.15 13.05 5.88
C ASN A 71 6.61 13.86 4.71
N ASP A 72 7.24 15.00 4.39
CA ASP A 72 6.87 15.87 3.27
C ASP A 72 7.91 15.88 2.14
N GLY A 73 8.82 14.90 2.14
CA GLY A 73 9.95 14.81 1.22
C GLY A 73 11.19 15.59 1.69
N THR A 74 11.06 16.53 2.62
CA THR A 74 12.20 17.32 3.16
C THR A 74 12.39 17.14 4.65
N THR A 75 11.31 17.00 5.38
CA THR A 75 11.29 16.90 6.83
C THR A 75 10.45 15.69 7.25
N GLU A 76 10.94 15.01 8.26
CA GLU A 76 10.23 13.94 8.95
C GLU A 76 9.88 14.39 10.37
N TRP A 77 8.63 14.19 10.78
CA TRP A 77 8.13 14.36 12.15
C TRP A 77 7.69 13.01 12.69
N LYS A 78 8.13 12.69 13.90
CA LYS A 78 7.76 11.45 14.58
C LYS A 78 7.19 11.76 15.96
N TYR A 79 5.89 11.57 16.11
CA TYR A 79 5.16 11.77 17.36
C TYR A 79 5.00 10.45 18.12
N GLN A 80 5.59 10.36 19.30
CA GLN A 80 5.40 9.27 20.25
C GLN A 80 4.29 9.68 21.23
N VAL A 81 3.11 9.10 21.07
CA VAL A 81 1.89 9.54 21.75
C VAL A 81 2.02 9.47 23.27
N GLU A 82 2.49 8.34 23.79
CA GLU A 82 2.61 8.09 25.23
C GLU A 82 3.64 8.99 25.92
N LYS A 83 4.66 9.44 25.16
CA LYS A 83 5.69 10.37 25.65
C LYS A 83 5.30 11.82 25.48
N ASN A 84 4.26 12.10 24.68
CA ASN A 84 3.88 13.44 24.23
C ASN A 84 5.09 14.21 23.67
N GLU A 85 5.85 13.56 22.76
CA GLU A 85 7.12 14.06 22.22
C GLU A 85 7.13 13.94 20.70
N VAL A 86 7.51 15.02 20.01
CA VAL A 86 7.75 15.05 18.57
C VAL A 86 9.22 15.25 18.29
N THR A 87 9.82 14.31 17.58
CA THR A 87 11.17 14.44 17.02
C THR A 87 11.07 14.92 15.58
N ILE A 88 11.86 15.94 15.22
CA ILE A 88 11.93 16.50 13.86
C ILE A 88 13.31 16.19 13.28
N LYS A 89 13.35 15.64 12.06
CA LYS A 89 14.58 15.29 11.33
C LYS A 89 14.49 15.78 9.88
N LYS A 90 15.64 15.88 9.23
CA LYS A 90 15.66 15.94 7.77
C LYS A 90 15.18 14.60 7.21
N ALA A 91 14.29 14.64 6.24
CA ALA A 91 13.91 13.43 5.52
C ALA A 91 15.16 12.81 4.87
N LYS A 92 15.32 11.52 5.05
CA LYS A 92 16.38 10.78 4.35
C LYS A 92 15.88 10.45 2.97
N HIS A 93 16.53 10.95 1.93
CA HIS A 93 16.40 10.43 0.59
C HIS A 93 17.36 9.24 0.46
N ASP A 94 16.98 8.08 0.95
CA ASP A 94 17.68 6.85 0.60
C ASP A 94 17.27 6.50 -0.83
N GLU A 95 18.24 6.50 -1.76
CA GLU A 95 18.05 6.09 -3.17
C GLU A 95 17.48 4.65 -3.31
N LYS A 96 17.39 3.92 -2.19
CA LYS A 96 16.79 2.58 -2.10
C LYS A 96 15.38 2.55 -1.51
N ASP A 97 14.94 3.65 -0.91
CA ASP A 97 13.57 3.78 -0.34
C ASP A 97 12.58 4.36 -1.38
N GLU A 98 12.75 4.02 -2.66
CA GLU A 98 11.73 4.27 -3.69
C GLU A 98 10.36 3.67 -3.34
N ASN A 99 10.26 2.95 -2.22
CA ASN A 99 9.06 2.21 -1.82
C ASN A 99 8.30 2.78 -0.60
N THR A 100 8.72 3.86 0.05
CA THR A 100 8.06 4.32 1.30
C THR A 100 6.79 5.14 1.09
N GLY A 101 6.47 5.51 -0.10
CA GLY A 101 5.21 6.19 -0.49
C GLY A 101 4.73 5.73 -1.86
N ASP A 102 5.57 5.01 -2.59
CA ASP A 102 5.22 4.56 -3.92
C ASP A 102 4.30 3.35 -3.86
N THR A 103 3.15 3.49 -4.48
CA THR A 103 2.22 2.44 -4.81
C THR A 103 2.77 1.48 -5.89
N GLY A 104 4.07 1.53 -6.16
CA GLY A 104 4.77 0.73 -7.15
C GLY A 104 4.57 -0.78 -7.04
N LEU A 105 4.23 -1.29 -5.84
CA LEU A 105 3.83 -2.69 -5.67
C LEU A 105 2.53 -3.05 -6.41
N VAL A 106 1.72 -2.07 -6.80
CA VAL A 106 0.46 -2.28 -7.54
C VAL A 106 0.65 -2.06 -9.03
N LYS A 107 1.67 -1.28 -9.43
CA LYS A 107 1.99 -1.00 -10.84
C LYS A 107 2.87 -2.09 -11.43
N GLY A 108 2.65 -2.41 -12.69
CA GLY A 108 3.48 -3.36 -13.44
C GLY A 108 3.25 -4.83 -13.11
N ILE A 109 2.25 -5.15 -12.28
CA ILE A 109 1.88 -6.55 -12.01
C ILE A 109 1.49 -7.25 -13.32
N GLY A 110 0.81 -6.53 -14.23
CA GLY A 110 0.38 -7.08 -15.52
C GLY A 110 1.55 -7.48 -16.44
N GLU A 111 2.70 -6.83 -16.33
CA GLU A 111 3.84 -7.04 -17.25
C GLU A 111 4.85 -8.06 -16.75
N GLY A 112 5.08 -8.09 -15.44
CA GLY A 112 6.13 -8.89 -14.80
C GLY A 112 5.71 -10.29 -14.35
N TYR A 113 4.41 -10.64 -14.51
CA TYR A 113 3.85 -11.86 -13.93
C TYR A 113 2.91 -12.58 -14.90
N ASP A 114 2.90 -13.92 -14.81
CA ASP A 114 1.87 -14.75 -15.42
C ASP A 114 0.64 -14.78 -14.51
N LEU A 115 -0.51 -14.36 -15.01
CA LEU A 115 -1.73 -14.16 -14.25
C LEU A 115 -2.72 -15.30 -14.43
N SER A 116 -3.35 -15.73 -13.37
CA SER A 116 -4.43 -16.74 -13.40
C SER A 116 -5.47 -16.50 -12.35
N PHE A 117 -6.76 -16.71 -12.68
CA PHE A 117 -7.81 -16.70 -11.67
C PHE A 117 -7.64 -17.85 -10.70
N ASP A 118 -7.81 -17.55 -9.41
CA ASP A 118 -7.95 -18.57 -8.37
C ASP A 118 -9.39 -19.10 -8.37
N LYS A 119 -9.55 -20.37 -7.97
CA LYS A 119 -10.87 -21.02 -7.79
C LYS A 119 -11.77 -20.33 -6.76
N LYS A 120 -11.20 -19.47 -5.91
CA LYS A 120 -11.93 -18.65 -4.92
C LYS A 120 -12.69 -17.48 -5.55
N THR A 121 -12.43 -17.14 -6.82
CA THR A 121 -13.15 -16.06 -7.51
C THR A 121 -14.66 -16.24 -7.38
N ASP A 122 -15.32 -15.24 -6.82
CA ASP A 122 -16.73 -15.26 -6.50
C ASP A 122 -17.49 -14.13 -7.24
N ASN A 123 -18.71 -13.83 -6.84
CA ASN A 123 -19.54 -12.80 -7.48
C ASN A 123 -19.16 -11.36 -7.12
N LYS A 124 -18.30 -11.14 -6.10
CA LYS A 124 -17.89 -9.82 -5.60
C LYS A 124 -16.43 -9.53 -5.86
N THR A 125 -15.58 -10.55 -5.97
CA THR A 125 -14.13 -10.42 -5.95
C THR A 125 -13.49 -11.35 -6.98
N TRP A 126 -12.55 -10.82 -7.73
CA TRP A 126 -11.58 -11.65 -8.45
C TRP A 126 -10.41 -11.96 -7.55
N TYR A 127 -10.08 -13.23 -7.42
CA TYR A 127 -8.84 -13.67 -6.78
C TYR A 127 -7.88 -14.12 -7.87
N ILE A 128 -6.71 -13.50 -7.92
CA ILE A 128 -5.72 -13.67 -8.97
C ILE A 128 -4.40 -14.11 -8.34
N THR A 129 -3.83 -15.17 -8.87
CA THR A 129 -2.46 -15.56 -8.57
C THR A 129 -1.55 -14.98 -9.65
N CYS A 130 -0.57 -14.18 -9.25
CA CYS A 130 0.45 -13.60 -10.11
C CYS A 130 1.76 -14.33 -9.83
N LYS A 131 2.28 -15.07 -10.82
CA LYS A 131 3.57 -15.78 -10.72
C LYS A 131 4.60 -15.05 -11.55
N LYS A 132 5.72 -14.67 -10.90
CA LYS A 132 6.83 -14.00 -11.57
C LYS A 132 7.24 -14.76 -12.82
N ASN A 133 7.23 -14.11 -13.97
CA ASN A 133 7.58 -14.71 -15.24
C ASN A 133 9.09 -14.56 -15.56
N LYS A 134 9.54 -15.18 -16.66
CA LYS A 134 10.95 -15.15 -17.06
C LYS A 134 11.44 -13.79 -17.56
N GLN A 135 10.54 -12.88 -17.91
CA GLN A 135 10.86 -11.55 -18.41
C GLN A 135 11.21 -10.63 -17.24
N ASN A 136 10.58 -10.81 -16.09
CA ASN A 136 10.89 -10.08 -14.87
C ASN A 136 12.24 -10.53 -14.30
N LYS A 137 13.27 -9.70 -14.45
CA LYS A 137 14.63 -9.96 -14.00
C LYS A 137 14.97 -9.36 -12.66
N ASP A 138 14.09 -8.54 -12.11
CA ASP A 138 14.30 -7.93 -10.80
C ASP A 138 14.35 -9.02 -9.73
N LYS A 139 15.45 -9.08 -8.98
CA LYS A 139 15.67 -10.10 -7.94
C LYS A 139 14.89 -9.84 -6.66
N ASP A 140 14.52 -8.58 -6.44
CA ASP A 140 13.83 -8.12 -5.24
C ASP A 140 12.32 -8.30 -5.38
N ASP A 141 11.80 -8.38 -6.61
CA ASP A 141 10.41 -8.68 -6.87
C ASP A 141 9.97 -10.04 -6.33
N PRO A 142 8.80 -10.10 -5.69
CA PRO A 142 8.29 -11.35 -5.11
C PRO A 142 8.03 -12.40 -6.19
N LYS A 143 8.35 -13.66 -5.89
CA LYS A 143 8.11 -14.78 -6.82
C LYS A 143 6.62 -15.04 -7.07
N ARG A 144 5.77 -14.62 -6.13
CA ARG A 144 4.33 -14.78 -6.19
C ARG A 144 3.64 -13.64 -5.45
N ILE A 145 2.59 -13.11 -6.07
CA ILE A 145 1.64 -12.20 -5.47
C ILE A 145 0.27 -12.86 -5.49
N ASP A 146 -0.41 -12.88 -4.36
CA ASP A 146 -1.82 -13.23 -4.27
C ASP A 146 -2.62 -11.91 -4.19
N LEU A 147 -3.41 -11.66 -5.22
CA LEU A 147 -4.16 -10.42 -5.42
C LEU A 147 -5.66 -10.70 -5.33
N ALA A 148 -6.39 -9.82 -4.65
CA ALA A 148 -7.85 -9.77 -4.68
C ALA A 148 -8.30 -8.40 -5.19
N VAL A 149 -9.22 -8.37 -6.16
CA VAL A 149 -9.73 -7.16 -6.80
C VAL A 149 -11.24 -7.12 -6.68
N SER A 150 -11.79 -5.99 -6.23
CA SER A 150 -13.23 -5.76 -6.14
C SER A 150 -13.86 -5.68 -7.52
N LYS A 151 -14.92 -6.46 -7.76
CA LYS A 151 -15.70 -6.40 -9.01
C LYS A 151 -16.50 -5.11 -9.16
N ALA A 152 -16.83 -4.46 -8.06
CA ALA A 152 -17.61 -3.23 -8.07
C ALA A 152 -16.77 -1.99 -8.40
N THR A 153 -15.54 -1.93 -7.89
CA THR A 153 -14.71 -0.72 -7.96
C THR A 153 -13.42 -0.89 -8.74
N TYR A 154 -13.01 -2.11 -9.03
CA TYR A 154 -11.69 -2.48 -9.55
C TYR A 154 -10.52 -2.03 -8.65
N LEU A 155 -10.77 -1.61 -7.44
CA LEU A 155 -9.70 -1.37 -6.47
C LEU A 155 -9.20 -2.69 -5.87
N PRO A 156 -7.93 -2.77 -5.50
CA PRO A 156 -7.43 -3.92 -4.78
C PRO A 156 -8.14 -4.04 -3.41
N VAL A 157 -8.55 -5.26 -3.07
CA VAL A 157 -9.04 -5.62 -1.73
C VAL A 157 -7.86 -5.96 -0.85
N TYR A 158 -6.94 -6.74 -1.39
CA TYR A 158 -5.62 -6.98 -0.81
C TYR A 158 -4.60 -7.38 -1.88
N LEU A 159 -3.36 -7.17 -1.54
CA LEU A 159 -2.18 -7.68 -2.23
C LEU A 159 -1.30 -8.37 -1.18
N LYS A 160 -0.96 -9.63 -1.39
CA LYS A 160 -0.18 -10.43 -0.44
C LYS A 160 1.00 -11.09 -1.09
N THR A 161 2.16 -10.94 -0.47
CA THR A 161 3.39 -11.63 -0.86
C THR A 161 3.93 -12.48 0.29
N LYS A 162 4.77 -13.46 -0.03
CA LYS A 162 5.47 -14.25 0.97
C LYS A 162 6.89 -14.54 0.52
N THR A 163 7.86 -14.19 1.36
CA THR A 163 9.28 -14.42 1.10
C THR A 163 9.97 -14.93 2.36
N LYS A 164 10.65 -16.07 2.27
CA LYS A 164 11.43 -16.67 3.38
C LYS A 164 10.63 -16.78 4.71
N GLY A 165 9.34 -17.10 4.60
CA GLY A 165 8.47 -17.24 5.77
C GLY A 165 7.80 -15.94 6.25
N VAL A 166 8.28 -14.77 5.86
CA VAL A 166 7.65 -13.48 6.13
C VAL A 166 6.53 -13.26 5.12
N SER A 167 5.36 -12.88 5.61
CA SER A 167 4.21 -12.49 4.78
C SER A 167 4.02 -10.98 4.88
N VAL A 168 3.85 -10.35 3.73
CA VAL A 168 3.50 -8.92 3.63
C VAL A 168 2.15 -8.82 2.95
N THR A 169 1.22 -8.09 3.57
CA THR A 169 -0.11 -7.83 3.02
C THR A 169 -0.36 -6.34 3.01
N MET A 170 -0.82 -5.82 1.87
CA MET A 170 -1.44 -4.50 1.76
C MET A 170 -2.94 -4.72 1.61
N GLU A 171 -3.75 -4.03 2.39
CA GLU A 171 -5.20 -4.22 2.40
C GLU A 171 -5.94 -2.92 2.77
N ASN A 172 -7.28 -2.95 2.72
CA ASN A 172 -8.12 -1.82 3.10
C ASN A 172 -7.85 -0.54 2.30
N PHE A 173 -7.57 -0.69 1.01
CA PHE A 173 -7.27 0.44 0.12
C PHE A 173 -8.44 1.41 0.01
N LYS A 174 -8.12 2.70 0.08
CA LYS A 174 -9.04 3.82 -0.13
C LYS A 174 -8.37 4.88 -0.97
N ILE A 175 -9.14 5.54 -1.84
CA ILE A 175 -8.71 6.70 -2.62
C ILE A 175 -9.35 7.95 -2.01
N GLY A 176 -8.59 9.02 -1.95
CA GLY A 176 -8.96 10.31 -1.35
C GLY A 176 -8.36 10.45 0.04
N VAL A 177 -7.36 11.31 0.15
CA VAL A 177 -6.66 11.65 1.40
C VAL A 177 -6.64 13.17 1.51
N ASP A 178 -7.05 13.69 2.66
CA ASP A 178 -7.00 15.13 2.92
C ASP A 178 -5.53 15.58 3.12
N GLU A 179 -5.14 16.66 2.45
CA GLU A 179 -3.79 17.22 2.56
C GLU A 179 -3.45 17.66 4.01
N ALA A 180 -4.41 18.22 4.73
CA ALA A 180 -4.22 18.60 6.12
C ALA A 180 -3.92 17.40 7.00
N PHE A 181 -4.48 16.23 6.67
CA PHE A 181 -4.28 14.99 7.44
C PHE A 181 -2.87 14.39 7.27
N VAL A 182 -2.27 14.55 6.09
CA VAL A 182 -0.90 14.07 5.80
C VAL A 182 0.19 15.12 6.07
N SER A 183 -0.19 16.30 6.55
CA SER A 183 0.72 17.37 6.91
C SER A 183 0.82 17.50 8.42
N PHE A 184 2.04 17.62 8.97
CA PHE A 184 2.21 17.90 10.40
C PHE A 184 1.85 19.36 10.69
N ASN A 185 0.91 19.59 11.60
CA ASN A 185 0.56 20.91 12.08
C ASN A 185 0.84 21.01 13.60
N PRO A 186 1.82 21.81 14.04
CA PRO A 186 2.14 21.94 15.48
C PRO A 186 0.97 22.39 16.34
N ALA A 187 0.00 23.14 15.77
CA ALA A 187 -1.15 23.64 16.51
C ALA A 187 -2.09 22.53 17.00
N ASP A 188 -2.06 21.36 16.35
CA ASP A 188 -2.87 20.19 16.73
C ASP A 188 -2.28 19.45 17.96
N TYR A 189 -1.06 19.82 18.36
CA TYR A 189 -0.29 19.18 19.45
C TYR A 189 0.16 20.20 20.49
N PRO A 190 -0.78 20.92 21.17
CA PRO A 190 -0.43 21.88 22.19
C PRO A 190 0.27 21.15 23.37
N ASN A 191 1.35 21.76 23.89
CA ASN A 191 2.15 21.22 24.99
C ASN A 191 2.98 19.96 24.65
N VAL A 192 3.14 19.61 23.38
CA VAL A 192 4.07 18.56 22.97
C VAL A 192 5.52 19.01 23.18
N LYS A 193 6.36 18.12 23.67
CA LYS A 193 7.81 18.35 23.70
C LYS A 193 8.38 18.17 22.30
N ILE A 194 9.01 19.22 21.77
CA ILE A 194 9.66 19.18 20.46
C ILE A 194 11.16 18.96 20.62
N ILE A 195 11.71 17.99 19.89
CA ILE A 195 13.13 17.72 19.76
C ILE A 195 13.48 17.93 18.28
N ASP A 196 14.20 19.00 17.96
CA ASP A 196 14.65 19.30 16.60
C ASP A 196 16.10 18.81 16.42
N GLU A 197 16.28 17.81 15.54
CA GLU A 197 17.56 17.18 15.22
C GLU A 197 17.99 17.45 13.77
N ARG A 198 17.46 18.50 13.13
CA ARG A 198 17.79 18.85 11.72
C ARG A 198 19.14 19.46 11.53
#